data_3e3add2d7454ec40023988b46e3d4c17
#
_entry.id   3e3add2d7454ec40023988b46e3d4c17
#
_cell.length_a   1.000
_cell.length_b   1.000
_cell.length_c   1.000
_cell.angle_alpha   90.00
_cell.angle_beta   90.00
_cell.angle_gamma   90.00
#
_symmetry.space_group_name_H-M   'P 1'
#
loop_
_entity.id
_entity.type
_entity.pdbx_description
1 polymer ?
#
loop_
_entity_poly.entity_id
_entity_poly.type
_entity_poly.pdbx_seq_one_letter_code
_entity_poly.pdbx_strand_id
1 'polypeptide(L)'
;MMKKFIFLMAPIMVFCLSLSFVSCATSKSSTTLSKGASLSDYKYIVFGNANEGDADMADVLLMVQNELSGKLKALSREEAQPLIEQGVKVLSPTINVKSEKWDDGQTFITINFHDYVTHQLVAVVKSGGATPLNPIGQNPAFMGIKKELKKAFK
;
A
#
# COMPACT_ATOMS: atom_id res chain seq x y z
N MET A 1 33.30 47.18 15.15
CA MET A 1 31.93 46.79 14.75
C MET A 1 31.83 45.46 14.00
N MET A 2 32.85 44.87 13.39
CA MET A 2 32.76 43.63 12.61
C MET A 2 32.66 42.33 13.42
N LYS A 3 33.14 42.25 14.66
CA LYS A 3 33.12 41.00 15.46
C LYS A 3 31.74 40.59 15.98
N LYS A 4 30.78 41.50 16.11
CA LYS A 4 29.41 41.18 16.57
C LYS A 4 28.51 40.63 15.45
N PHE A 5 28.82 40.89 14.19
CA PHE A 5 28.06 40.40 13.04
C PHE A 5 28.31 38.92 12.77
N ILE A 6 29.54 38.42 13.02
CA ILE A 6 29.93 37.02 12.78
C ILE A 6 29.23 36.09 13.78
N PHE A 7 28.99 36.54 15.00
CA PHE A 7 28.34 35.72 16.04
C PHE A 7 26.82 35.55 15.82
N LEU A 8 26.19 36.47 15.11
CA LEU A 8 24.74 36.39 14.80
C LEU A 8 24.44 35.52 13.57
N MET A 9 25.40 35.39 12.64
CA MET A 9 25.22 34.59 11.43
C MET A 9 25.48 33.09 11.64
N ALA A 10 26.29 32.73 12.63
CA ALA A 10 26.62 31.32 12.92
C ALA A 10 25.41 30.46 13.31
N PRO A 11 24.49 30.90 14.18
CA PRO A 11 23.30 30.09 14.54
C PRO A 11 22.30 29.96 13.40
N ILE A 12 22.22 30.96 12.49
CA ILE A 12 21.31 30.89 11.35
C ILE A 12 21.80 29.87 10.30
N MET A 13 23.12 29.78 10.09
CA MET A 13 23.68 28.77 9.19
C MET A 13 23.52 27.34 9.71
N VAL A 14 23.67 27.12 11.01
CA VAL A 14 23.47 25.79 11.62
C VAL A 14 21.99 25.38 11.54
N PHE A 15 21.07 26.34 11.72
CA PHE A 15 19.63 26.06 11.63
C PHE A 15 19.20 25.72 10.19
N CYS A 16 19.77 26.36 9.16
CA CYS A 16 19.50 26.02 7.76
C CYS A 16 20.08 24.67 7.34
N LEU A 17 21.20 24.22 7.91
CA LEU A 17 21.77 22.90 7.60
C LEU A 17 20.96 21.74 8.22
N SER A 18 20.29 21.96 9.34
CA SER A 18 19.47 20.92 10.00
C SER A 18 18.15 20.65 9.30
N LEU A 19 17.67 21.55 8.42
CA LEU A 19 16.43 21.37 7.65
C LEU A 19 16.61 20.56 6.36
N SER A 20 17.85 20.24 5.97
CA SER A 20 18.16 19.60 4.68
C SER A 20 18.10 18.08 4.70
N PHE A 21 17.87 17.42 5.84
CA PHE A 21 17.88 15.96 5.96
C PHE A 21 16.51 15.30 6.09
N VAL A 22 15.42 16.03 5.83
CA VAL A 22 14.13 15.36 5.65
C VAL A 22 14.08 14.83 4.22
N SER A 23 14.79 13.72 3.97
CA SER A 23 14.55 12.91 2.79
C SER A 23 13.14 12.33 2.92
N CYS A 24 12.15 13.03 2.39
CA CYS A 24 10.82 12.47 2.19
C CYS A 24 10.96 11.34 1.18
N ALA A 25 10.99 10.11 1.65
CA ALA A 25 10.77 8.94 0.82
C ALA A 25 9.36 9.07 0.22
N THR A 26 9.26 9.62 -0.98
CA THR A 26 8.00 9.86 -1.66
C THR A 26 7.51 8.55 -2.26
N SER A 27 6.49 7.95 -1.65
CA SER A 27 5.73 6.89 -2.30
C SER A 27 4.72 7.52 -3.27
N LYS A 28 4.66 7.00 -4.51
CA LYS A 28 3.57 7.30 -5.45
C LYS A 28 2.49 6.25 -5.26
N SER A 29 1.33 6.65 -4.79
CA SER A 29 0.19 5.75 -4.60
C SER A 29 -1.06 6.28 -5.26
N SER A 30 -1.92 5.39 -5.74
CA SER A 30 -3.19 5.74 -6.38
C SER A 30 -4.21 4.63 -6.21
N THR A 31 -5.49 5.03 -6.18
CA THR A 31 -6.63 4.13 -6.25
C THR A 31 -7.47 4.51 -7.46
N THR A 32 -7.80 3.52 -8.28
CA THR A 32 -8.71 3.66 -9.43
C THR A 32 -9.89 2.73 -9.22
N LEU A 33 -11.10 3.27 -9.24
CA LEU A 33 -12.35 2.51 -9.14
C LEU A 33 -12.95 2.29 -10.53
N SER A 34 -13.58 1.15 -10.74
CA SER A 34 -14.44 0.93 -11.90
C SER A 34 -15.66 1.84 -11.83
N LYS A 35 -16.22 2.20 -12.98
CA LYS A 35 -17.39 3.11 -13.05
C LYS A 35 -18.56 2.59 -12.22
N GLY A 36 -18.98 3.36 -11.24
CA GLY A 36 -20.10 3.01 -10.35
C GLY A 36 -19.77 2.00 -9.27
N ALA A 37 -18.52 1.58 -9.12
CA ALA A 37 -18.10 0.67 -8.08
C ALA A 37 -17.65 1.42 -6.81
N SER A 38 -17.87 0.77 -5.65
CA SER A 38 -17.40 1.24 -4.35
C SER A 38 -16.86 0.06 -3.56
N LEU A 39 -15.67 0.22 -2.99
CA LEU A 39 -15.09 -0.80 -2.11
C LEU A 39 -15.79 -0.86 -0.76
N SER A 40 -16.46 0.21 -0.32
CA SER A 40 -17.23 0.23 0.94
C SER A 40 -18.48 -0.66 0.93
N ASP A 41 -18.93 -1.10 -0.26
CA ASP A 41 -20.04 -2.04 -0.40
C ASP A 41 -19.69 -3.47 0.04
N TYR A 42 -18.40 -3.76 0.17
CA TYR A 42 -17.88 -5.08 0.50
C TYR A 42 -17.44 -5.14 1.95
N LYS A 43 -17.81 -6.23 2.62
CA LYS A 43 -17.44 -6.50 4.03
C LYS A 43 -16.54 -7.73 4.18
N TYR A 44 -16.45 -8.54 3.14
CA TYR A 44 -15.80 -9.83 3.16
C TYR A 44 -14.78 -9.94 2.03
N ILE A 45 -13.73 -10.72 2.26
CA ILE A 45 -12.65 -10.97 1.32
C ILE A 45 -12.27 -12.45 1.32
N VAL A 46 -12.09 -13.00 0.14
CA VAL A 46 -11.54 -14.36 -0.05
C VAL A 46 -10.21 -14.23 -0.79
N PHE A 47 -9.14 -14.62 -0.14
CA PHE A 47 -7.83 -14.63 -0.79
C PHE A 47 -7.72 -15.84 -1.73
N GLY A 48 -7.37 -15.59 -2.98
CA GLY A 48 -7.05 -16.63 -3.96
C GLY A 48 -5.63 -17.18 -3.77
N ASN A 49 -5.33 -18.29 -4.48
CA ASN A 49 -3.99 -18.88 -4.47
C ASN A 49 -2.99 -18.16 -5.40
N ALA A 50 -3.46 -17.22 -6.21
CA ALA A 50 -2.64 -16.54 -7.20
C ALA A 50 -2.00 -15.28 -6.60
N ASN A 51 -0.89 -15.48 -5.91
CA ASN A 51 0.01 -14.39 -5.55
C ASN A 51 1.12 -14.37 -6.60
N GLU A 52 1.04 -13.47 -7.55
CA GLU A 52 2.12 -13.21 -8.51
C GLU A 52 3.10 -12.21 -7.85
N GLY A 53 4.29 -12.66 -7.52
CA GLY A 53 5.31 -11.79 -6.95
C GLY A 53 6.65 -12.48 -6.82
N ASP A 54 7.68 -11.68 -6.60
CA ASP A 54 9.02 -12.18 -6.32
C ASP A 54 9.03 -12.93 -4.98
N ALA A 55 9.68 -14.09 -4.93
CA ALA A 55 9.78 -14.90 -3.71
C ALA A 55 10.40 -14.10 -2.53
N ASP A 56 11.32 -13.18 -2.84
CA ASP A 56 11.96 -12.29 -1.87
C ASP A 56 11.00 -11.28 -1.24
N MET A 57 9.78 -11.14 -1.77
CA MET A 57 8.76 -10.18 -1.32
C MET A 57 7.61 -10.83 -0.53
N ALA A 58 7.75 -12.09 -0.14
CA ALA A 58 6.71 -12.84 0.59
C ALA A 58 6.26 -12.12 1.89
N ASP A 59 7.20 -11.50 2.60
CA ASP A 59 6.89 -10.76 3.83
C ASP A 59 6.03 -9.52 3.54
N VAL A 60 6.34 -8.79 2.45
CA VAL A 60 5.54 -7.62 2.03
C VAL A 60 4.14 -8.06 1.62
N LEU A 61 4.03 -9.18 0.91
CA LEU A 61 2.75 -9.77 0.53
C LEU A 61 1.91 -10.09 1.77
N LEU A 62 2.50 -10.77 2.76
CA LEU A 62 1.84 -11.10 4.03
C LEU A 62 1.37 -9.85 4.77
N MET A 63 2.17 -8.79 4.78
CA MET A 63 1.77 -7.51 5.38
C MET A 63 0.58 -6.87 4.68
N VAL A 64 0.52 -6.94 3.34
CA VAL A 64 -0.64 -6.46 2.56
C VAL A 64 -1.88 -7.28 2.88
N GLN A 65 -1.78 -8.61 2.94
CA GLN A 65 -2.89 -9.49 3.32
C GLN A 65 -3.40 -9.19 4.73
N ASN A 66 -2.51 -8.97 5.69
CA ASN A 66 -2.86 -8.59 7.06
C ASN A 66 -3.57 -7.23 7.13
N GLU A 67 -3.10 -6.23 6.35
CA GLU A 67 -3.78 -4.92 6.30
C GLU A 67 -5.19 -5.04 5.69
N LEU A 68 -5.38 -5.87 4.67
CA LEU A 68 -6.68 -6.15 4.07
C LEU A 68 -7.61 -6.87 5.06
N SER A 69 -7.11 -7.88 5.77
CA SER A 69 -7.85 -8.62 6.81
C SER A 69 -8.23 -7.74 8.00
N GLY A 70 -7.52 -6.65 8.22
CA GLY A 70 -7.88 -5.62 9.20
C GLY A 70 -9.00 -4.67 8.73
N LYS A 71 -9.32 -4.65 7.43
CA LYS A 71 -10.40 -3.83 6.83
C LYS A 71 -11.64 -4.65 6.52
N LEU A 72 -11.45 -5.88 6.05
CA LEU A 72 -12.49 -6.79 5.60
C LEU A 72 -12.36 -8.11 6.35
N LYS A 73 -13.47 -8.76 6.65
CA LYS A 73 -13.44 -10.08 7.25
C LYS A 73 -12.96 -11.10 6.20
N ALA A 74 -11.80 -11.70 6.44
CA ALA A 74 -11.29 -12.77 5.59
C ALA A 74 -12.10 -14.06 5.83
N LEU A 75 -12.47 -14.73 4.75
CA LEU A 75 -13.24 -15.96 4.73
C LEU A 75 -12.52 -17.02 3.89
N SER A 76 -12.74 -18.27 4.22
CA SER A 76 -12.48 -19.39 3.31
C SER A 76 -13.52 -19.42 2.17
N ARG A 77 -13.28 -20.21 1.14
CA ARG A 77 -14.27 -20.38 0.04
C ARG A 77 -15.57 -21.00 0.55
N GLU A 78 -15.45 -21.95 1.45
CA GLU A 78 -16.58 -22.67 2.06
C GLU A 78 -17.43 -21.73 2.93
N GLU A 79 -16.81 -20.82 3.68
CA GLU A 79 -17.49 -19.83 4.49
C GLU A 79 -18.15 -18.73 3.65
N ALA A 80 -17.60 -18.41 2.49
CA ALA A 80 -18.13 -17.38 1.58
C ALA A 80 -19.39 -17.86 0.84
N GLN A 81 -19.48 -19.14 0.49
CA GLN A 81 -20.55 -19.69 -0.34
C GLN A 81 -21.96 -19.37 0.17
N PRO A 82 -22.32 -19.64 1.45
CA PRO A 82 -23.67 -19.34 1.95
C PRO A 82 -23.99 -17.84 2.02
N LEU A 83 -22.96 -16.99 2.16
CA LEU A 83 -23.15 -15.53 2.13
C LEU A 83 -23.43 -15.04 0.70
N ILE A 84 -22.73 -15.61 -0.27
CA ILE A 84 -22.93 -15.31 -1.70
C ILE A 84 -24.35 -15.69 -2.15
N GLU A 85 -24.85 -16.84 -1.72
CA GLU A 85 -26.22 -17.30 -2.00
C GLU A 85 -27.28 -16.36 -1.42
N GLN A 86 -26.95 -15.64 -0.34
CA GLN A 86 -27.77 -14.59 0.26
C GLN A 86 -27.60 -13.22 -0.43
N GLY A 87 -26.82 -13.13 -1.51
CA GLY A 87 -26.57 -11.89 -2.24
C GLY A 87 -25.51 -10.96 -1.59
N VAL A 88 -24.75 -11.46 -0.63
CA VAL A 88 -23.68 -10.68 0.02
C VAL A 88 -22.50 -10.54 -0.94
N LYS A 89 -22.01 -9.31 -1.12
CA LYS A 89 -20.86 -9.02 -1.96
C LYS A 89 -19.56 -9.41 -1.25
N VAL A 90 -18.71 -10.14 -1.96
CA VAL A 90 -17.41 -10.63 -1.48
C VAL A 90 -16.33 -10.19 -2.47
N LEU A 91 -15.19 -9.70 -1.97
CA LEU A 91 -14.03 -9.35 -2.79
C LEU A 91 -13.06 -10.53 -2.94
N SER A 92 -12.42 -10.60 -4.10
CA SER A 92 -11.27 -11.47 -4.37
C SER A 92 -10.10 -10.62 -4.85
N PRO A 93 -9.09 -10.36 -4.02
CA PRO A 93 -7.94 -9.59 -4.43
C PRO A 93 -6.90 -10.46 -5.13
N THR A 94 -6.27 -9.92 -6.17
CA THR A 94 -4.99 -10.39 -6.69
C THR A 94 -3.92 -9.38 -6.26
N ILE A 95 -2.93 -9.83 -5.53
CA ILE A 95 -1.85 -8.99 -5.01
C ILE A 95 -0.58 -9.33 -5.78
N ASN A 96 0.03 -8.31 -6.39
CA ASN A 96 1.30 -8.42 -7.08
C ASN A 96 2.32 -7.52 -6.38
N VAL A 97 3.44 -8.08 -5.95
CA VAL A 97 4.56 -7.37 -5.34
C VAL A 97 5.80 -7.64 -6.16
N LYS A 98 6.41 -6.60 -6.69
CA LYS A 98 7.64 -6.67 -7.48
C LYS A 98 8.71 -5.77 -6.88
N SER A 99 9.95 -6.23 -6.92
CA SER A 99 11.13 -5.45 -6.56
C SER A 99 12.03 -5.30 -7.78
N GLU A 100 12.32 -4.05 -8.14
CA GLU A 100 13.34 -3.75 -9.15
C GLU A 100 14.67 -3.54 -8.43
N LYS A 101 15.64 -4.44 -8.70
CA LYS A 101 16.97 -4.42 -8.07
C LYS A 101 17.92 -3.40 -8.72
N TRP A 102 17.51 -2.81 -9.84
CA TRP A 102 18.27 -1.81 -10.58
C TRP A 102 17.90 -0.42 -10.08
N ASP A 103 18.86 0.48 -9.95
CA ASP A 103 18.63 1.89 -9.64
C ASP A 103 18.03 2.13 -8.24
N ASP A 104 18.82 1.92 -7.18
CA ASP A 104 18.45 2.14 -5.76
C ASP A 104 17.32 1.25 -5.20
N GLY A 105 16.91 0.23 -5.94
CA GLY A 105 15.86 -0.70 -5.54
C GLY A 105 14.50 -0.03 -5.37
N GLN A 106 13.53 -0.40 -6.18
CA GLN A 106 12.15 0.05 -6.01
C GLN A 106 11.21 -1.13 -5.75
N THR A 107 10.28 -0.94 -4.84
CA THR A 107 9.18 -1.89 -4.60
C THR A 107 7.91 -1.34 -5.20
N PHE A 108 7.21 -2.17 -5.96
CA PHE A 108 5.89 -1.88 -6.52
C PHE A 108 4.88 -2.89 -5.98
N ILE A 109 3.76 -2.38 -5.48
CA ILE A 109 2.64 -3.17 -5.00
C ILE A 109 1.41 -2.80 -5.81
N THR A 110 0.75 -3.80 -6.39
CA THR A 110 -0.52 -3.63 -7.09
C THR A 110 -1.53 -4.61 -6.50
N ILE A 111 -2.69 -4.10 -6.12
CA ILE A 111 -3.83 -4.89 -5.66
C ILE A 111 -4.98 -4.68 -6.64
N ASN A 112 -5.38 -5.73 -7.32
CA ASN A 112 -6.57 -5.76 -8.17
C ASN A 112 -7.71 -6.39 -7.37
N PHE A 113 -8.74 -5.63 -7.07
CA PHE A 113 -9.94 -6.12 -6.40
C PHE A 113 -10.97 -6.56 -7.43
N HIS A 114 -11.36 -7.80 -7.39
CA HIS A 114 -12.44 -8.35 -8.21
C HIS A 114 -13.64 -8.69 -7.32
N ASP A 115 -14.82 -8.53 -7.85
CA ASP A 115 -16.00 -9.17 -7.26
C ASP A 115 -15.87 -10.69 -7.39
N TYR A 116 -16.05 -11.41 -6.30
CA TYR A 116 -15.78 -12.85 -6.24
C TYR A 116 -16.70 -13.67 -7.17
N VAL A 117 -17.93 -13.22 -7.36
CA VAL A 117 -18.95 -13.93 -8.14
C VAL A 117 -18.85 -13.61 -9.63
N THR A 118 -18.79 -12.31 -9.93
CA THR A 118 -18.82 -11.84 -11.33
C THR A 118 -17.44 -11.79 -11.97
N HIS A 119 -16.37 -11.89 -11.18
CA HIS A 119 -14.97 -11.71 -11.58
C HIS A 119 -14.68 -10.34 -12.22
N GLN A 120 -15.59 -9.40 -12.11
CA GLN A 120 -15.39 -8.05 -12.62
C GLN A 120 -14.42 -7.27 -11.74
N LEU A 121 -13.53 -6.50 -12.37
CA LEU A 121 -12.62 -5.62 -11.69
C LEU A 121 -13.40 -4.48 -11.03
N VAL A 122 -13.29 -4.37 -9.70
CA VAL A 122 -13.95 -3.34 -8.88
C VAL A 122 -13.02 -2.14 -8.69
N ALA A 123 -11.76 -2.43 -8.35
CA ALA A 123 -10.77 -1.39 -8.07
C ALA A 123 -9.35 -1.88 -8.30
N VAL A 124 -8.45 -0.93 -8.56
CA VAL A 124 -7.01 -1.15 -8.58
C VAL A 124 -6.34 -0.17 -7.63
N VAL A 125 -5.58 -0.69 -6.68
CA VAL A 125 -4.75 0.10 -5.77
C VAL A 125 -3.29 -0.16 -6.10
N LYS A 126 -2.53 0.90 -6.35
CA LYS A 126 -1.11 0.81 -6.70
C LYS A 126 -0.28 1.69 -5.78
N SER A 127 0.91 1.21 -5.46
CA SER A 127 1.92 2.03 -4.80
C SER A 127 3.31 1.59 -5.22
N GLY A 128 4.21 2.56 -5.35
CA GLY A 128 5.63 2.34 -5.59
C GLY A 128 6.46 3.25 -4.71
N GLY A 129 7.63 2.79 -4.33
CA GLY A 129 8.57 3.56 -3.53
C GLY A 129 9.93 2.88 -3.43
N ALA A 130 10.95 3.64 -3.05
CA ALA A 130 12.29 3.11 -2.85
C ALA A 130 12.26 1.93 -1.87
N THR A 131 13.06 0.89 -2.17
CA THR A 131 13.22 -0.25 -1.26
C THR A 131 14.18 0.16 -0.15
N PRO A 132 13.74 0.33 1.09
CA PRO A 132 14.65 0.71 2.16
C PRO A 132 15.57 -0.46 2.51
N LEU A 133 16.79 -0.15 2.88
CA LEU A 133 17.72 -1.10 3.50
C LEU A 133 17.29 -1.48 4.94
N ASN A 134 16.21 -0.91 5.44
CA ASN A 134 15.68 -1.01 6.80
C ASN A 134 14.37 -1.83 6.87
N PRO A 135 13.88 -2.15 8.09
CA PRO A 135 12.83 -3.15 8.30
C PRO A 135 11.59 -2.93 7.45
N ILE A 136 11.03 -4.03 6.97
CA ILE A 136 9.92 -4.16 6.01
C ILE A 136 8.72 -3.26 6.35
N GLY A 137 8.43 -3.02 7.64
CA GLY A 137 7.32 -2.17 8.08
C GLY A 137 7.41 -0.69 7.69
N GLN A 138 8.59 -0.23 7.27
CA GLN A 138 8.83 1.14 6.81
C GLN A 138 8.94 1.25 5.28
N ASN A 139 8.64 0.16 4.54
CA ASN A 139 8.66 0.18 3.08
C ASN A 139 7.67 1.25 2.55
N PRO A 140 8.15 2.27 1.80
CA PRO A 140 7.30 3.37 1.34
C PRO A 140 6.16 2.91 0.42
N ALA A 141 6.36 1.85 -0.37
CA ALA A 141 5.30 1.28 -1.20
C ALA A 141 4.18 0.69 -0.34
N PHE A 142 4.53 -0.05 0.74
CA PHE A 142 3.53 -0.56 1.69
C PHE A 142 2.79 0.57 2.41
N MET A 143 3.50 1.60 2.86
CA MET A 143 2.88 2.76 3.51
C MET A 143 1.91 3.48 2.56
N GLY A 144 2.25 3.56 1.27
CA GLY A 144 1.36 4.08 0.25
C GLY A 144 0.09 3.24 0.08
N ILE A 145 0.20 1.91 0.02
CA ILE A 145 -0.95 0.99 0.00
C ILE A 145 -1.84 1.20 1.22
N LYS A 146 -1.27 1.20 2.42
CA LYS A 146 -2.02 1.42 3.66
C LYS A 146 -2.81 2.73 3.66
N LYS A 147 -2.21 3.81 3.16
CA LYS A 147 -2.88 5.11 2.99
C LYS A 147 -4.06 5.03 2.02
N GLU A 148 -3.87 4.40 0.87
CA GLU A 148 -4.92 4.27 -0.14
C GLU A 148 -6.06 3.36 0.33
N LEU A 149 -5.76 2.22 0.96
CA LEU A 149 -6.78 1.33 1.53
C LEU A 149 -7.60 2.04 2.62
N LYS A 150 -6.97 2.87 3.45
CA LYS A 150 -7.69 3.67 4.46
C LYS A 150 -8.68 4.66 3.84
N LYS A 151 -8.41 5.17 2.64
CA LYS A 151 -9.32 6.07 1.91
C LYS A 151 -10.44 5.30 1.21
N ALA A 152 -10.09 4.16 0.62
CA ALA A 152 -10.98 3.38 -0.23
C ALA A 152 -12.06 2.61 0.54
N PHE A 153 -11.79 2.27 1.81
CA PHE A 153 -12.71 1.57 2.72
C PHE A 153 -13.28 2.48 3.82
N LYS A 154 -13.46 3.75 3.52
CA LYS A 154 -14.17 4.71 4.38
C LYS A 154 -15.71 4.71 4.07
#